data_5d76a5f98f4ce40882e7943ebf70a2b4
#
_entry.id   5d76a5f98f4ce40882e7943ebf70a2b4
#
_cell.length_a   1.000
_cell.length_b   1.000
_cell.length_c   1.000
_cell.angle_alpha   90.00
_cell.angle_beta   90.00
_cell.angle_gamma   90.00
#
_symmetry.space_group_name_H-M   'P 1'
#
loop_
_entity.id
_entity.type
_entity.pdbx_description
1 polymer ?
#
loop_
_entity_poly.entity_id
_entity_poly.type
_entity_poly.pdbx_seq_one_letter_code
_entity_poly.pdbx_strand_id
1 'polypeptide(L)'
;MMKNETKKQTFDRSAGVLMSISSLPSDYGIGTMGKAAYEFADFVRACNHKYWQVLPIGSTTYGDSPYQSYSAFAGNPYFIDLDMLAEDGLLLKSDMLAVDWGDGKVPVHISEEEAGNGNFTQNTDIGLGNECY
;
A
#
# COMPACT_ATOMS: atom_id res chain seq x y z
N MET A 1 26.40 -32.90 27.09
CA MET A 1 25.80 -31.63 27.47
C MET A 1 26.19 -30.60 26.39
N MET A 2 25.34 -30.43 25.36
CA MET A 2 25.62 -29.49 24.25
C MET A 2 25.29 -28.07 24.76
N LYS A 3 26.31 -27.21 24.80
CA LYS A 3 26.12 -25.78 25.06
C LYS A 3 25.51 -25.16 23.82
N ASN A 4 24.23 -24.82 23.86
CA ASN A 4 23.60 -23.95 22.88
C ASN A 4 24.18 -22.53 23.07
N GLU A 5 25.18 -22.19 22.29
CA GLU A 5 25.62 -20.82 22.15
C GLU A 5 24.57 -20.06 21.34
N THR A 6 23.70 -19.34 22.02
CA THR A 6 22.80 -18.37 21.41
C THR A 6 23.68 -17.28 20.77
N LYS A 7 23.89 -17.38 19.46
CA LYS A 7 24.54 -16.31 18.69
C LYS A 7 23.73 -15.03 18.89
N LYS A 8 24.28 -14.05 19.60
CA LYS A 8 23.70 -12.73 19.79
C LYS A 8 23.61 -12.09 18.40
N GLN A 9 22.38 -11.99 17.89
CA GLN A 9 22.14 -11.36 16.60
C GLN A 9 22.36 -9.84 16.77
N THR A 10 23.46 -9.32 16.24
CA THR A 10 23.74 -7.89 16.22
C THR A 10 23.12 -7.30 14.95
N PHE A 11 22.22 -6.35 15.11
CA PHE A 11 21.67 -5.58 13.99
C PHE A 11 22.58 -4.38 13.72
N ASP A 12 23.08 -4.30 12.51
CA ASP A 12 23.77 -3.11 12.05
C ASP A 12 22.81 -1.92 11.97
N ARG A 13 23.32 -0.73 12.31
CA ARG A 13 22.54 0.51 12.12
C ARG A 13 22.19 0.66 10.64
N SER A 14 20.91 0.85 10.35
CA SER A 14 20.40 0.97 8.99
C SER A 14 19.20 1.90 8.95
N ALA A 15 18.93 2.44 7.76
CA ALA A 15 17.76 3.27 7.50
C ALA A 15 16.76 2.51 6.63
N GLY A 16 15.52 2.94 6.69
CA GLY A 16 14.42 2.45 5.87
C GLY A 16 13.38 3.53 5.66
N VAL A 17 12.44 3.24 4.77
CA VAL A 17 11.30 4.10 4.45
C VAL A 17 10.03 3.38 4.83
N LEU A 18 9.08 4.10 5.44
CA LEU A 18 7.72 3.62 5.63
C LEU A 18 6.86 4.17 4.49
N MET A 19 6.25 3.28 3.70
CA MET A 19 5.33 3.60 2.64
C MET A 19 4.28 2.49 2.53
N SER A 20 3.00 2.84 2.62
CA SER A 20 1.92 1.88 2.40
C SER A 20 1.86 1.43 0.95
N ILE A 21 1.51 0.17 0.70
CA ILE A 21 1.24 -0.33 -0.65
C ILE A 21 0.11 0.46 -1.30
N SER A 22 -0.95 0.77 -0.54
CA SER A 22 -2.10 1.54 -1.03
C SER A 22 -1.75 2.95 -1.52
N SER A 23 -0.62 3.50 -1.07
CA SER A 23 -0.16 4.85 -1.45
C SER A 23 0.73 4.87 -2.68
N LEU A 24 1.04 3.71 -3.26
CA LEU A 24 1.77 3.64 -4.53
C LEU A 24 0.89 4.09 -5.68
N PRO A 25 1.47 4.70 -6.74
CA PRO A 25 0.71 5.09 -7.92
C PRO A 25 0.09 3.87 -8.61
N SER A 26 -1.14 4.03 -9.09
CA SER A 26 -1.88 2.99 -9.81
C SER A 26 -2.97 3.63 -10.67
N ASP A 27 -3.26 3.04 -11.82
CA ASP A 27 -4.36 3.43 -12.69
C ASP A 27 -5.71 2.89 -12.21
N TYR A 28 -5.72 2.10 -11.13
CA TYR A 28 -6.89 1.38 -10.60
C TYR A 28 -7.38 1.90 -9.26
N GLY A 29 -7.11 3.16 -8.94
CA GLY A 29 -7.64 3.85 -7.76
C GLY A 29 -6.89 3.58 -6.45
N ILE A 30 -6.17 2.47 -6.32
CA ILE A 30 -5.39 2.11 -5.13
C ILE A 30 -4.07 1.47 -5.56
N GLY A 31 -2.99 1.75 -4.82
CA GLY A 31 -1.69 1.12 -5.07
C GLY A 31 -1.74 -0.40 -4.90
N THR A 32 -1.02 -1.10 -5.76
CA THR A 32 -0.97 -2.56 -5.85
C THR A 32 0.45 -3.09 -5.66
N MET A 33 0.60 -4.40 -5.48
CA MET A 33 1.90 -5.09 -5.43
C MET A 33 2.44 -5.40 -6.85
N GLY A 34 2.18 -4.49 -7.79
CA GLY A 34 2.62 -4.58 -9.17
C GLY A 34 3.90 -3.81 -9.47
N LYS A 35 3.99 -3.32 -10.71
CA LYS A 35 5.17 -2.64 -11.25
C LYS A 35 5.63 -1.48 -10.37
N ALA A 36 4.72 -0.63 -9.89
CA ALA A 36 5.05 0.51 -9.03
C ALA A 36 5.70 0.08 -7.70
N ALA A 37 5.30 -1.08 -7.14
CA ALA A 37 5.92 -1.61 -5.94
C ALA A 37 7.36 -2.08 -6.19
N TYR A 38 7.63 -2.71 -7.32
CA TYR A 38 9.00 -3.09 -7.72
C TYR A 38 9.88 -1.86 -7.96
N GLU A 39 9.38 -0.87 -8.69
CA GLU A 39 10.10 0.39 -8.94
C GLU A 39 10.39 1.14 -7.65
N PHE A 40 9.45 1.16 -6.70
CA PHE A 40 9.67 1.77 -5.39
C PHE A 40 10.72 1.00 -4.58
N ALA A 41 10.72 -0.33 -4.62
CA ALA A 41 11.75 -1.13 -3.96
C ALA A 41 13.15 -0.84 -4.54
N ASP A 42 13.26 -0.69 -5.86
CA ASP A 42 14.51 -0.31 -6.52
C ASP A 42 14.94 1.11 -6.14
N PHE A 43 14.01 2.04 -6.04
CA PHE A 43 14.28 3.40 -5.55
C PHE A 43 14.82 3.39 -4.11
N VAL A 44 14.17 2.67 -3.20
CA VAL A 44 14.60 2.50 -1.81
C VAL A 44 16.03 1.96 -1.75
N ARG A 45 16.34 0.96 -2.58
CA ARG A 45 17.67 0.39 -2.73
C ARG A 45 18.67 1.42 -3.27
N ALA A 46 18.31 2.17 -4.31
CA ALA A 46 19.16 3.20 -4.91
C ALA A 46 19.51 4.32 -3.91
N CYS A 47 18.58 4.64 -3.00
CA CYS A 47 18.79 5.57 -1.89
C CYS A 47 19.63 4.97 -0.75
N ASN A 48 20.21 3.78 -0.92
CA ASN A 48 20.99 3.07 0.08
C ASN A 48 20.23 2.75 1.38
N HIS A 49 18.91 2.63 1.31
CA HIS A 49 18.08 2.15 2.41
C HIS A 49 18.01 0.62 2.38
N LYS A 50 17.95 -0.01 3.56
CA LYS A 50 17.91 -1.47 3.70
C LYS A 50 16.51 -2.02 3.89
N TYR A 51 15.56 -1.19 4.26
CA TYR A 51 14.22 -1.61 4.61
C TYR A 51 13.16 -0.73 3.95
N TRP A 52 12.15 -1.38 3.44
CA TRP A 52 10.86 -0.78 3.14
C TRP A 52 9.84 -1.34 4.13
N GLN A 53 9.33 -0.48 5.00
CA GLN A 53 8.28 -0.83 5.95
C GLN A 53 6.92 -0.53 5.32
N VAL A 54 6.06 -1.53 5.28
CA VAL A 54 4.67 -1.40 4.84
C VAL A 54 3.72 -1.42 6.03
N LEU A 55 2.50 -0.93 5.85
CA LEU A 55 1.41 -1.15 6.80
C LEU A 55 0.91 -2.60 6.67
N PRO A 56 0.14 -3.12 7.65
CA PRO A 56 -0.42 -4.46 7.54
C PRO A 56 -1.15 -4.65 6.21
N ILE A 57 -0.86 -5.79 5.55
CA ILE A 57 -1.37 -6.10 4.21
C ILE A 57 -2.59 -7.03 4.24
N GLY A 58 -3.19 -7.23 5.41
CA GLY A 58 -4.40 -8.02 5.57
C GLY A 58 -5.64 -7.30 5.05
N SER A 59 -6.71 -8.06 4.85
CA SER A 59 -8.01 -7.49 4.51
C SER A 59 -8.51 -6.59 5.63
N THR A 60 -9.07 -5.44 5.26
CA THR A 60 -9.64 -4.47 6.20
C THR A 60 -11.10 -4.81 6.53
N THR A 61 -11.60 -4.25 7.62
CA THR A 61 -12.99 -4.31 8.02
C THR A 61 -13.62 -2.92 7.87
N TYR A 62 -14.75 -2.69 8.56
CA TYR A 62 -15.42 -1.40 8.60
C TYR A 62 -14.44 -0.28 9.01
N GLY A 63 -14.36 0.78 8.21
CA GLY A 63 -13.47 1.93 8.45
C GLY A 63 -12.08 1.80 7.80
N ASP A 64 -11.85 0.77 6.98
CA ASP A 64 -10.64 0.56 6.15
C ASP A 64 -9.29 0.70 6.86
N SER A 65 -9.30 0.59 8.21
CA SER A 65 -8.06 0.61 8.97
C SER A 65 -7.20 -0.63 8.69
N PRO A 66 -5.95 -0.47 8.28
CA PRO A 66 -5.05 -1.60 8.02
C PRO A 66 -4.76 -2.43 9.27
N TYR A 67 -5.05 -1.88 10.46
CA TYR A 67 -4.86 -2.56 11.74
C TYR A 67 -6.09 -3.36 12.20
N GLN A 68 -7.21 -3.24 11.49
CA GLN A 68 -8.45 -3.96 11.78
C GLN A 68 -8.68 -5.02 10.71
N SER A 69 -8.01 -6.16 10.85
CA SER A 69 -8.20 -7.30 9.97
C SER A 69 -8.92 -8.42 10.71
N TYR A 70 -9.87 -9.07 10.02
CA TYR A 70 -10.53 -10.28 10.54
C TYR A 70 -9.67 -11.54 10.36
N SER A 71 -8.55 -11.44 9.67
CA SER A 71 -7.63 -12.56 9.47
C SER A 71 -6.18 -12.09 9.58
N ALA A 72 -5.37 -12.84 10.31
CA ALA A 72 -3.93 -12.61 10.39
C ALA A 72 -3.16 -13.20 9.20
N PHE A 73 -3.81 -14.03 8.37
CA PHE A 73 -3.17 -14.78 7.28
C PHE A 73 -3.65 -14.38 5.89
N ALA A 74 -4.87 -13.83 5.78
CA ALA A 74 -5.42 -13.42 4.49
C ALA A 74 -4.82 -12.10 4.04
N GLY A 75 -4.27 -12.08 2.82
CA GLY A 75 -3.89 -10.84 2.16
C GLY A 75 -5.12 -10.03 1.71
N ASN A 76 -4.94 -8.72 1.57
CA ASN A 76 -5.97 -7.85 1.01
C ASN A 76 -6.04 -8.03 -0.52
N PRO A 77 -7.17 -8.47 -1.08
CA PRO A 77 -7.32 -8.65 -2.52
C PRO A 77 -7.15 -7.35 -3.31
N TYR A 78 -7.37 -6.19 -2.69
CA TYR A 78 -7.18 -4.89 -3.34
C TYR A 78 -5.72 -4.58 -3.69
N PHE A 79 -4.76 -5.30 -3.11
CA PHE A 79 -3.34 -5.15 -3.44
C PHE A 79 -2.88 -6.04 -4.59
N ILE A 80 -3.77 -6.84 -5.18
CA ILE A 80 -3.49 -7.63 -6.37
C ILE A 80 -3.38 -6.67 -7.56
N ASP A 81 -2.32 -6.83 -8.35
CA ASP A 81 -2.10 -6.03 -9.53
C ASP A 81 -2.90 -6.59 -10.73
N LEU A 82 -3.73 -5.75 -11.32
CA LEU A 82 -4.62 -6.17 -12.39
C LEU A 82 -3.88 -6.36 -13.72
N ASP A 83 -2.83 -5.60 -13.97
CA ASP A 83 -2.01 -5.77 -15.17
C ASP A 83 -1.29 -7.10 -15.15
N MET A 84 -0.72 -7.50 -14.00
CA MET A 84 -0.10 -8.81 -13.83
C MET A 84 -1.11 -9.95 -14.03
N LEU A 85 -2.36 -9.80 -13.52
CA LEU A 85 -3.40 -10.79 -13.77
C LEU A 85 -3.75 -10.89 -15.27
N ALA A 86 -3.75 -9.76 -15.97
CA ALA A 86 -3.99 -9.75 -17.40
C ALA A 86 -2.84 -10.38 -18.20
N GLU A 87 -1.60 -10.17 -17.78
CA GLU A 87 -0.42 -10.80 -18.36
C GLU A 87 -0.42 -12.32 -18.17
N ASP A 88 -0.88 -12.78 -16.99
CA ASP A 88 -1.04 -14.20 -16.67
C ASP A 88 -2.27 -14.83 -17.37
N GLY A 89 -3.07 -14.03 -18.08
CA GLY A 89 -4.27 -14.51 -18.80
C GLY A 89 -5.45 -14.82 -17.88
N LEU A 90 -5.43 -14.35 -16.64
CA LEU A 90 -6.49 -14.56 -15.65
C LEU A 90 -7.57 -13.47 -15.71
N LEU A 91 -7.29 -12.34 -16.36
CA LEU A 91 -8.18 -11.21 -16.52
C LEU A 91 -8.11 -10.67 -17.95
N LEU A 92 -9.25 -10.27 -18.52
CA LEU A 92 -9.27 -9.63 -19.83
C LEU A 92 -9.07 -8.13 -19.69
N LYS A 93 -8.18 -7.55 -20.49
CA LYS A 93 -7.97 -6.08 -20.54
C LYS A 93 -9.22 -5.30 -20.86
N SER A 94 -10.13 -5.88 -21.65
CA SER A 94 -11.44 -5.28 -21.94
C SER A 94 -12.28 -5.06 -20.70
N ASP A 95 -12.21 -5.97 -19.72
CA ASP A 95 -13.00 -5.88 -18.50
C ASP A 95 -12.46 -4.79 -17.57
N MET A 96 -11.13 -4.61 -17.56
CA MET A 96 -10.47 -3.53 -16.83
C MET A 96 -10.85 -2.16 -17.39
N LEU A 97 -10.92 -2.02 -18.73
CA LEU A 97 -11.28 -0.77 -19.41
C LEU A 97 -12.77 -0.42 -19.30
N ALA A 98 -13.62 -1.39 -18.96
CA ALA A 98 -15.05 -1.18 -18.77
C ALA A 98 -15.42 -0.58 -17.41
N VAL A 99 -14.46 -0.54 -16.48
CA VAL A 99 -14.64 -0.02 -15.11
C VAL A 99 -14.16 1.42 -15.04
N ASP A 100 -14.95 2.29 -14.43
CA ASP A 100 -14.51 3.64 -14.05
C ASP A 100 -13.73 3.56 -12.74
N TRP A 101 -12.41 3.71 -12.81
CA TRP A 101 -11.52 3.68 -11.65
C TRP A 101 -11.40 5.02 -10.95
N GLY A 102 -12.15 6.04 -11.39
CA GLY A 102 -12.07 7.39 -10.88
C GLY A 102 -10.82 8.14 -11.38
N ASP A 103 -10.56 9.27 -10.76
CA ASP A 103 -9.45 10.16 -11.11
C ASP A 103 -8.15 9.88 -10.33
N GLY A 104 -8.02 8.71 -9.74
CA GLY A 104 -6.88 8.32 -8.89
C GLY A 104 -6.90 8.95 -7.50
N LYS A 105 -7.94 9.70 -7.15
CA LYS A 105 -8.15 10.18 -5.80
C LYS A 105 -8.82 9.08 -4.99
N VAL A 106 -8.19 8.64 -3.93
CA VAL A 106 -8.82 7.72 -2.98
C VAL A 106 -10.07 8.42 -2.42
N PRO A 107 -11.29 7.90 -2.64
CA PRO A 107 -12.45 8.46 -1.99
C PRO A 107 -12.25 8.30 -0.48
N VAL A 108 -12.05 9.41 0.21
CA VAL A 108 -12.12 9.42 1.67
C VAL A 108 -13.59 9.18 2.01
N HIS A 109 -13.93 7.95 2.37
CA HIS A 109 -15.23 7.64 2.94
C HIS A 109 -15.29 8.30 4.32
N ILE A 110 -15.80 9.54 4.32
CA ILE A 110 -16.20 10.19 5.56
C ILE A 110 -17.55 9.57 5.89
N SER A 111 -17.64 8.82 7.00
CA SER A 111 -18.92 8.35 7.50
C SER A 111 -19.81 9.57 7.78
N GLU A 112 -21.12 9.47 7.49
CA GLU A 112 -22.08 10.57 7.72
C GLU A 112 -22.08 11.06 9.18
N GLU A 113 -21.64 10.23 10.13
CA GLU A 113 -21.46 10.59 11.53
C GLU A 113 -20.31 11.58 11.77
N GLU A 114 -19.24 11.54 10.98
CA GLU A 114 -18.12 12.47 11.09
C GLU A 114 -18.40 13.80 10.40
N ALA A 115 -19.24 13.81 9.36
CA ALA A 115 -19.69 15.03 8.69
C ALA A 115 -20.59 15.90 9.58
N GLY A 116 -21.24 15.33 10.59
CA GLY A 116 -22.13 16.04 11.52
C GLY A 116 -21.41 16.92 12.55
N ASN A 117 -20.12 16.76 12.80
CA ASN A 117 -19.36 17.46 13.84
C ASN A 117 -18.55 18.67 13.35
N GLY A 118 -18.80 19.18 12.17
CA GLY A 118 -18.57 20.59 11.78
C GLY A 118 -17.12 21.13 11.80
N ASN A 119 -16.08 20.33 12.01
CA ASN A 119 -14.68 20.79 12.16
C ASN A 119 -13.67 20.07 11.28
N PHE A 120 -14.07 19.53 10.13
CA PHE A 120 -13.12 19.00 9.16
C PHE A 120 -12.92 20.02 8.04
N THR A 121 -11.87 20.82 8.13
CA THR A 121 -11.35 21.51 6.96
C THR A 121 -10.78 20.46 6.03
N GLN A 122 -11.41 20.29 4.88
CA GLN A 122 -10.91 19.47 3.78
C GLN A 122 -9.52 19.97 3.39
N ASN A 123 -8.49 19.29 3.87
CA ASN A 123 -7.17 19.36 3.27
C ASN A 123 -6.96 18.05 2.53
N THR A 124 -7.74 17.85 1.47
CA THR A 124 -7.69 16.70 0.57
C THR A 124 -6.69 16.88 -0.56
N ASP A 125 -5.79 17.84 -0.44
CA ASP A 125 -4.63 17.90 -1.30
C ASP A 125 -3.47 17.09 -0.69
N ILE A 126 -3.62 15.77 -0.65
CA ILE A 126 -2.45 14.93 -0.82
C ILE A 126 -2.17 14.92 -2.32
N GLY A 127 -1.83 16.09 -2.83
CA GLY A 127 -1.22 16.20 -4.12
C GLY A 127 0.08 15.41 -4.03
N LEU A 128 0.18 14.33 -4.75
CA LEU A 128 1.45 13.80 -5.21
C LEU A 128 2.01 14.86 -6.16
N GLY A 129 2.37 16.00 -5.59
CA GLY A 129 3.09 17.04 -6.29
C GLY A 129 4.43 16.47 -6.71
N ASN A 130 4.70 16.50 -7.99
CA ASN A 130 6.00 16.25 -8.60
C ASN A 130 7.03 17.31 -8.17
N GLU A 131 7.28 17.44 -6.89
CA GLU A 131 8.33 18.31 -6.36
C GLU A 131 9.16 17.52 -5.36
N CYS A 132 10.07 16.73 -5.92
CA CYS A 132 11.27 16.32 -5.21
C CYS A 132 12.25 17.51 -5.20
N TYR A 133 12.46 18.11 -4.05
CA TYR A 133 13.63 18.94 -3.77
C TYR A 133 14.77 18.06 -3.24
#